data_529c21df0dc11997aa28e4594af0e69d
#
_entry.id   529c21df0dc11997aa28e4594af0e69d
#
_cell.length_a   1.000
_cell.length_b   1.000
_cell.length_c   1.000
_cell.angle_alpha   90.00
_cell.angle_beta   90.00
_cell.angle_gamma   90.00
#
_symmetry.space_group_name_H-M   'P 1'
#
loop_
_entity.id
_entity.type
_entity.pdbx_description
1 polymer ?
#
loop_
_entity_poly.entity_id
_entity_poly.type
_entity_poly.pdbx_seq_one_letter_code
_entity_poly.pdbx_strand_id
1 'polypeptide(L)'
;MIGEQQFPFLAEKGHVISLVGGGGKTTLLYAMASHCAQKGWRVLMSTTTHILRPENWLWAKTDAEIQELWARGSYAVVGSPAPKGKLTAPPEADLAHWMAQADAVFLEADGAKHFPCKAPAEQEPVLLPQSDIVLAVAGLSALGHPLKECCFRLEQACMLLGVPPEACLTPELLAQLLASEQGGRKRVGSRAFYAVLNQADTPQRQLLGKQTLCVLQERYRVNGVLTQFEEGERA
;
A
#
# COMPACT_ATOMS: atom_id res chain seq x y z
N MET A 1 -16.45 0.89 -0.07
CA MET A 1 -16.01 2.15 -0.72
C MET A 1 -14.96 2.80 0.18
N ILE A 2 -13.81 3.19 -0.36
CA ILE A 2 -12.74 3.88 0.39
C ILE A 2 -13.16 5.32 0.66
N GLY A 3 -12.86 5.82 1.86
CA GLY A 3 -13.21 7.21 2.24
C GLY A 3 -12.66 7.61 3.60
N GLU A 4 -12.99 8.84 4.02
CA GLU A 4 -12.47 9.50 5.23
C GLU A 4 -12.81 8.77 6.53
N GLN A 5 -13.91 8.01 6.56
CA GLN A 5 -14.26 7.21 7.74
C GLN A 5 -13.25 6.10 8.02
N GLN A 6 -12.66 5.52 6.96
CA GLN A 6 -11.61 4.50 7.08
C GLN A 6 -10.22 5.14 7.17
N PHE A 7 -10.01 6.21 6.42
CA PHE A 7 -8.74 6.91 6.29
C PHE A 7 -8.91 8.41 6.52
N PRO A 8 -8.89 8.88 7.78
CA PRO A 8 -9.16 10.29 8.11
C PRO A 8 -8.26 11.29 7.38
N PHE A 9 -7.02 10.90 7.04
CA PHE A 9 -6.09 11.73 6.28
C PHE A 9 -6.54 12.03 4.84
N LEU A 10 -7.53 11.32 4.30
CA LEU A 10 -8.14 11.65 2.99
C LEU A 10 -9.09 12.87 3.06
N ALA A 11 -9.30 13.44 4.25
CA ALA A 11 -10.04 14.68 4.43
C ALA A 11 -9.20 15.93 4.11
N GLU A 12 -7.86 15.82 4.20
CA GLU A 12 -6.92 16.95 4.10
C GLU A 12 -5.96 16.76 2.91
N LYS A 13 -5.57 17.90 2.30
CA LYS A 13 -4.58 17.94 1.22
C LYS A 13 -3.15 17.98 1.79
N GLY A 14 -2.18 17.68 0.95
CA GLY A 14 -0.75 17.82 1.24
C GLY A 14 -0.05 16.55 1.71
N HIS A 15 -0.77 15.42 1.81
CA HIS A 15 -0.17 14.16 2.24
C HIS A 15 0.55 13.41 1.12
N VAL A 16 1.69 12.81 1.49
CA VAL A 16 2.45 11.85 0.68
C VAL A 16 2.37 10.49 1.34
N ILE A 17 1.52 9.63 0.80
CA ILE A 17 1.15 8.34 1.37
C ILE A 17 1.94 7.23 0.67
N SER A 18 2.73 6.46 1.43
CA SER A 18 3.47 5.30 0.94
C SER A 18 2.80 3.99 1.36
N LEU A 19 2.58 3.08 0.40
CA LEU A 19 2.05 1.75 0.65
C LEU A 19 3.17 0.71 0.61
N VAL A 20 3.20 -0.14 1.64
CA VAL A 20 4.15 -1.25 1.79
C VAL A 20 3.39 -2.55 2.06
N GLY A 21 4.06 -3.71 1.93
CA GLY A 21 3.45 -5.01 2.22
C GLY A 21 2.89 -5.73 1.00
N GLY A 22 1.82 -6.50 1.15
CA GLY A 22 1.21 -7.34 0.12
C GLY A 22 -0.32 -7.28 0.12
N GLY A 23 -0.98 -8.14 -0.68
CA GLY A 23 -2.44 -8.30 -0.60
C GLY A 23 -3.29 -7.19 -1.19
N GLY A 24 -2.83 -6.53 -2.28
CA GLY A 24 -3.66 -5.58 -3.03
C GLY A 24 -3.32 -4.11 -2.83
N LYS A 25 -2.04 -3.76 -2.61
CA LYS A 25 -1.57 -2.37 -2.54
C LYS A 25 -2.01 -1.53 -3.74
N THR A 26 -1.79 -2.06 -4.95
CA THR A 26 -2.11 -1.34 -6.19
C THR A 26 -3.59 -1.02 -6.28
N THR A 27 -4.48 -1.96 -5.97
CA THR A 27 -5.93 -1.72 -5.93
C THR A 27 -6.29 -0.62 -4.92
N LEU A 28 -5.71 -0.67 -3.72
CA LEU A 28 -5.92 0.34 -2.69
C LEU A 28 -5.42 1.72 -3.13
N LEU A 29 -4.25 1.78 -3.78
CA LEU A 29 -3.71 3.02 -4.36
C LEU A 29 -4.68 3.65 -5.35
N TYR A 30 -5.18 2.86 -6.32
CA TYR A 30 -6.13 3.33 -7.31
C TYR A 30 -7.45 3.82 -6.68
N ALA A 31 -7.96 3.09 -5.69
CA ALA A 31 -9.19 3.46 -5.01
C ALA A 31 -9.05 4.78 -4.23
N MET A 32 -7.93 4.98 -3.51
CA MET A 32 -7.65 6.24 -2.82
C MET A 32 -7.44 7.40 -3.80
N ALA A 33 -6.68 7.18 -4.88
CA ALA A 33 -6.43 8.18 -5.90
C ALA A 33 -7.73 8.62 -6.58
N SER A 34 -8.59 7.66 -6.95
CA SER A 34 -9.90 7.93 -7.53
C SER A 34 -10.80 8.72 -6.57
N HIS A 35 -10.84 8.33 -5.28
CA HIS A 35 -11.62 9.04 -4.26
C HIS A 35 -11.18 10.52 -4.14
N CYS A 36 -9.88 10.78 -4.06
CA CYS A 36 -9.36 12.15 -3.97
C CYS A 36 -9.58 12.95 -5.27
N ALA A 37 -9.42 12.32 -6.44
CA ALA A 37 -9.66 12.97 -7.73
C ALA A 37 -11.14 13.37 -7.89
N GLN A 38 -12.09 12.54 -7.44
CA GLN A 38 -13.52 12.86 -7.43
C GLN A 38 -13.86 14.07 -6.53
N LYS A 39 -13.02 14.39 -5.55
CA LYS A 39 -13.12 15.61 -4.75
C LYS A 39 -12.53 16.85 -5.45
N GLY A 40 -12.05 16.72 -6.68
CA GLY A 40 -11.39 17.77 -7.45
C GLY A 40 -9.95 18.04 -7.02
N TRP A 41 -9.28 17.06 -6.38
CA TRP A 41 -7.88 17.20 -6.01
C TRP A 41 -6.95 16.84 -7.16
N ARG A 42 -5.79 17.48 -7.23
CA ARG A 42 -4.68 17.12 -8.09
C ARG A 42 -3.95 15.94 -7.46
N VAL A 43 -4.16 14.75 -8.01
CA VAL A 43 -3.64 13.51 -7.43
C VAL A 43 -2.54 12.93 -8.30
N LEU A 44 -1.40 12.59 -7.67
CA LEU A 44 -0.27 11.95 -8.30
C LEU A 44 -0.08 10.54 -7.74
N MET A 45 0.10 9.56 -8.61
CA MET A 45 0.51 8.20 -8.25
C MET A 45 1.87 7.88 -8.84
N SER A 46 2.72 7.19 -8.07
CA SER A 46 4.03 6.73 -8.54
C SER A 46 4.50 5.51 -7.74
N THR A 47 5.75 5.14 -7.95
CA THR A 47 6.43 4.06 -7.21
C THR A 47 7.87 4.45 -6.93
N THR A 48 8.41 3.94 -5.85
CA THR A 48 9.85 3.96 -5.57
C THR A 48 10.54 2.65 -5.95
N THR A 49 9.75 1.67 -6.43
CA THR A 49 10.25 0.34 -6.86
C THR A 49 9.72 0.00 -8.25
N HIS A 50 8.69 -0.83 -8.34
CA HIS A 50 8.06 -1.20 -9.62
C HIS A 50 6.57 -1.42 -9.42
N ILE A 51 5.75 -0.82 -10.29
CA ILE A 51 4.31 -1.10 -10.40
C ILE A 51 3.97 -1.61 -11.81
N LEU A 52 2.83 -2.26 -11.97
CA LEU A 52 2.27 -2.52 -13.28
C LEU A 52 1.94 -1.18 -13.96
N ARG A 53 2.24 -1.09 -15.25
CA ARG A 53 1.88 0.10 -16.03
C ARG A 53 0.35 0.19 -16.09
N PRO A 54 -0.23 1.33 -15.75
CA PRO A 54 -1.66 1.55 -15.87
C PRO A 54 -2.10 1.57 -17.34
N GLU A 55 -3.38 1.75 -17.58
CA GLU A 55 -3.89 2.07 -18.91
C GLU A 55 -3.22 3.33 -19.46
N ASN A 56 -2.99 3.36 -20.76
CA ASN A 56 -2.18 4.41 -21.41
C ASN A 56 -2.70 5.84 -21.13
N TRP A 57 -4.00 6.01 -20.94
CA TRP A 57 -4.61 7.32 -20.69
C TRP A 57 -4.39 7.85 -19.27
N LEU A 58 -3.96 7.02 -18.32
CA LEU A 58 -3.59 7.43 -16.94
C LEU A 58 -2.08 7.69 -16.79
N TRP A 59 -1.27 7.17 -17.72
CA TRP A 59 0.18 7.29 -17.63
C TRP A 59 0.68 8.58 -18.25
N ALA A 60 1.07 9.53 -17.40
CA ALA A 60 1.66 10.80 -17.81
C ALA A 60 3.19 10.77 -17.77
N LYS A 61 3.82 11.44 -18.73
CA LYS A 61 5.28 11.53 -18.92
C LYS A 61 5.78 12.96 -18.90
N THR A 62 4.88 13.93 -19.02
CA THR A 62 5.18 15.36 -19.11
C THR A 62 4.25 16.16 -18.19
N ASP A 63 4.67 17.37 -17.82
CA ASP A 63 3.84 18.30 -17.06
C ASP A 63 2.49 18.56 -17.75
N ALA A 64 2.50 18.74 -19.07
CA ALA A 64 1.28 19.02 -19.82
C ALA A 64 0.27 17.87 -19.72
N GLU A 65 0.72 16.60 -19.81
CA GLU A 65 -0.13 15.43 -19.67
C GLU A 65 -0.69 15.30 -18.23
N ILE A 66 0.11 15.61 -17.22
CA ILE A 66 -0.32 15.63 -15.82
C ILE A 66 -1.40 16.68 -15.60
N GLN A 67 -1.17 17.91 -16.08
CA GLN A 67 -2.14 19.01 -15.97
C GLN A 67 -3.45 18.70 -16.70
N GLU A 68 -3.37 18.05 -17.87
CA GLU A 68 -4.56 17.63 -18.63
C GLU A 68 -5.39 16.60 -17.86
N LEU A 69 -4.75 15.60 -17.21
CA LEU A 69 -5.42 14.61 -16.38
C LEU A 69 -6.12 15.27 -15.18
N TRP A 70 -5.43 16.15 -14.47
CA TRP A 70 -6.01 16.89 -13.36
C TRP A 70 -7.16 17.79 -13.78
N ALA A 71 -7.05 18.47 -14.92
CA ALA A 71 -8.12 19.31 -15.46
C ALA A 71 -9.39 18.51 -15.82
N ARG A 72 -9.26 17.22 -16.15
CA ARG A 72 -10.37 16.29 -16.39
C ARG A 72 -10.94 15.67 -15.11
N GLY A 73 -10.45 16.05 -13.93
CA GLY A 73 -10.85 15.45 -12.65
C GLY A 73 -10.36 14.02 -12.45
N SER A 74 -9.21 13.67 -13.08
CA SER A 74 -8.57 12.36 -12.95
C SER A 74 -7.28 12.47 -12.13
N TYR A 75 -6.71 11.33 -11.76
CA TYR A 75 -5.35 11.25 -11.19
C TYR A 75 -4.34 10.94 -12.29
N ALA A 76 -3.09 11.34 -12.08
CA ALA A 76 -1.98 11.06 -12.98
C ALA A 76 -1.06 9.98 -12.38
N VAL A 77 -0.72 8.97 -13.19
CA VAL A 77 0.30 7.97 -12.83
C VAL A 77 1.59 8.31 -13.55
N VAL A 78 2.68 8.47 -12.81
CA VAL A 78 3.99 8.79 -13.38
C VAL A 78 5.02 7.71 -13.07
N GLY A 79 5.95 7.50 -13.98
CA GLY A 79 7.01 6.51 -13.85
C GLY A 79 7.76 6.30 -15.15
N SER A 80 9.00 5.83 -15.04
CA SER A 80 9.82 5.44 -16.19
C SER A 80 9.49 4.02 -16.65
N PRO A 81 9.48 3.74 -17.96
CA PRO A 81 9.24 2.39 -18.47
C PRO A 81 10.24 1.37 -17.90
N ALA A 82 9.74 0.22 -17.49
CA ALA A 82 10.52 -0.92 -17.02
C ALA A 82 10.12 -2.21 -17.77
N PRO A 83 10.95 -3.27 -17.74
CA PRO A 83 10.62 -4.53 -18.39
C PRO A 83 9.29 -5.13 -17.91
N LYS A 84 8.71 -6.00 -18.73
CA LYS A 84 7.47 -6.76 -18.44
C LYS A 84 6.24 -5.86 -18.20
N GLY A 85 6.12 -4.76 -18.92
CA GLY A 85 4.98 -3.86 -18.81
C GLY A 85 4.86 -3.15 -17.46
N LYS A 86 5.98 -2.89 -16.80
CA LYS A 86 6.02 -2.17 -15.53
C LYS A 86 6.51 -0.74 -15.69
N LEU A 87 6.31 0.04 -14.64
CA LEU A 87 6.96 1.31 -14.39
C LEU A 87 7.87 1.20 -13.17
N THR A 88 8.99 1.91 -13.19
CA THR A 88 9.85 2.19 -12.04
C THR A 88 9.79 3.68 -11.70
N ALA A 89 10.44 4.09 -10.60
CA ALA A 89 10.51 5.49 -10.23
C ALA A 89 10.96 6.36 -11.43
N PRO A 90 10.33 7.51 -11.65
CA PRO A 90 10.86 8.49 -12.60
C PRO A 90 12.14 9.14 -12.04
N PRO A 91 12.86 9.97 -12.81
CA PRO A 91 13.97 10.77 -12.29
C PRO A 91 13.55 11.54 -11.04
N GLU A 92 14.43 11.62 -10.04
CA GLU A 92 14.11 12.21 -8.73
C GLU A 92 13.66 13.67 -8.84
N ALA A 93 14.32 14.46 -9.71
CA ALA A 93 13.98 15.85 -9.92
C ALA A 93 12.57 16.03 -10.50
N ASP A 94 12.20 15.19 -11.47
CA ASP A 94 10.88 15.21 -12.09
C ASP A 94 9.80 14.81 -11.08
N LEU A 95 10.04 13.73 -10.32
CA LEU A 95 9.09 13.29 -9.29
C LEU A 95 8.89 14.38 -8.22
N ALA A 96 9.97 14.98 -7.73
CA ALA A 96 9.90 16.05 -6.74
C ALA A 96 9.12 17.27 -7.26
N HIS A 97 9.35 17.65 -8.53
CA HIS A 97 8.65 18.74 -9.18
C HIS A 97 7.13 18.47 -9.29
N TRP A 98 6.75 17.27 -9.72
CA TRP A 98 5.33 16.90 -9.84
C TRP A 98 4.64 16.75 -8.49
N MET A 99 5.33 16.17 -7.51
CA MET A 99 4.79 16.04 -6.14
C MET A 99 4.49 17.41 -5.52
N ALA A 100 5.33 18.42 -5.76
CA ALA A 100 5.13 19.78 -5.23
C ALA A 100 3.86 20.47 -5.78
N GLN A 101 3.34 20.00 -6.91
CA GLN A 101 2.14 20.54 -7.54
C GLN A 101 0.86 19.78 -7.14
N ALA A 102 1.00 18.57 -6.58
CA ALA A 102 -0.12 17.70 -6.24
C ALA A 102 -0.75 18.05 -4.90
N ASP A 103 -2.06 17.87 -4.79
CA ASP A 103 -2.80 17.98 -3.53
C ASP A 103 -2.73 16.69 -2.69
N ALA A 104 -2.47 15.54 -3.33
CA ALA A 104 -2.19 14.26 -2.66
C ALA A 104 -1.28 13.38 -3.54
N VAL A 105 -0.38 12.65 -2.90
CA VAL A 105 0.56 11.75 -3.57
C VAL A 105 0.46 10.35 -2.98
N PHE A 106 0.33 9.34 -3.85
CA PHE A 106 0.29 7.94 -3.46
C PHE A 106 1.46 7.17 -4.09
N LEU A 107 2.24 6.46 -3.27
CA LEU A 107 3.45 5.78 -3.68
C LEU A 107 3.40 4.28 -3.32
N GLU A 108 3.68 3.40 -4.29
CA GLU A 108 4.00 2.01 -3.98
C GLU A 108 5.50 1.91 -3.64
N ALA A 109 5.82 1.60 -2.37
CA ALA A 109 7.19 1.67 -1.85
C ALA A 109 7.90 0.32 -1.75
N ASP A 110 7.25 -0.78 -2.13
CA ASP A 110 7.84 -2.11 -2.20
C ASP A 110 7.06 -3.07 -3.12
N GLY A 111 7.68 -4.19 -3.52
CA GLY A 111 7.03 -5.24 -4.31
C GLY A 111 6.68 -6.48 -3.49
N ALA A 112 5.54 -7.14 -3.75
CA ALA A 112 5.09 -8.36 -3.07
C ALA A 112 4.90 -9.57 -3.98
N LYS A 113 5.14 -9.46 -5.28
CA LYS A 113 4.96 -10.55 -6.27
C LYS A 113 3.60 -11.26 -6.16
N HIS A 114 2.52 -10.51 -5.94
CA HIS A 114 1.14 -10.98 -5.77
C HIS A 114 0.86 -11.81 -4.50
N PHE A 115 1.82 -11.97 -3.60
CA PHE A 115 1.57 -12.61 -2.31
C PHE A 115 0.65 -11.75 -1.44
N PRO A 116 -0.26 -12.37 -0.68
CA PRO A 116 -1.16 -11.64 0.21
C PRO A 116 -0.46 -11.01 1.42
N CYS A 117 0.70 -11.53 1.85
CA CYS A 117 1.53 -10.85 2.84
C CYS A 117 3.02 -10.97 2.50
N LYS A 118 3.87 -10.22 3.20
CA LYS A 118 5.32 -10.26 3.00
C LYS A 118 6.08 -9.76 4.22
N ALA A 119 7.32 -10.22 4.37
CA ALA A 119 8.35 -9.53 5.14
C ALA A 119 9.23 -8.68 4.19
N PRO A 120 9.67 -7.47 4.60
CA PRO A 120 10.51 -6.63 3.76
C PRO A 120 11.95 -7.20 3.65
N ALA A 121 12.61 -6.95 2.51
CA ALA A 121 14.05 -7.18 2.38
C ALA A 121 14.86 -6.15 3.18
N GLU A 122 16.18 -6.33 3.24
CA GLU A 122 17.05 -5.41 3.97
C GLU A 122 16.92 -3.97 3.46
N GLN A 123 16.90 -3.77 2.14
CA GLN A 123 16.78 -2.47 1.50
C GLN A 123 15.34 -1.95 1.38
N GLU A 124 14.33 -2.75 1.70
CA GLU A 124 12.91 -2.35 1.67
C GLU A 124 12.40 -1.92 3.05
N PRO A 125 11.33 -1.10 3.06
CA PRO A 125 10.79 -0.35 1.94
C PRO A 125 11.66 0.84 1.56
N VAL A 126 11.46 1.37 0.33
CA VAL A 126 12.08 2.60 -0.14
C VAL A 126 11.10 3.75 0.07
N LEU A 127 11.14 4.37 1.24
CA LEU A 127 10.29 5.51 1.58
C LEU A 127 11.00 6.82 1.20
N LEU A 128 10.29 7.71 0.52
CA LEU A 128 10.80 9.05 0.23
C LEU A 128 10.84 9.89 1.52
N PRO A 129 11.78 10.85 1.64
CA PRO A 129 11.81 11.78 2.77
C PRO A 129 10.50 12.55 2.97
N GLN A 130 9.80 12.87 1.88
CA GLN A 130 8.53 13.59 1.86
C GLN A 130 7.33 12.75 2.32
N SER A 131 7.47 11.40 2.37
CA SER A 131 6.37 10.55 2.86
C SER A 131 6.09 10.86 4.32
N ASP A 132 4.85 11.20 4.64
CA ASP A 132 4.39 11.51 6.00
C ASP A 132 3.46 10.43 6.56
N ILE A 133 2.88 9.59 5.69
CA ILE A 133 2.00 8.48 6.08
C ILE A 133 2.48 7.18 5.42
N VAL A 134 2.50 6.10 6.19
CA VAL A 134 2.81 4.75 5.71
C VAL A 134 1.66 3.80 6.01
N LEU A 135 1.19 3.11 4.98
CA LEU A 135 0.16 2.08 5.07
C LEU A 135 0.80 0.71 4.85
N ALA A 136 0.83 -0.12 5.89
CA ALA A 136 1.27 -1.51 5.77
C ALA A 136 0.07 -2.39 5.43
N VAL A 137 0.06 -2.90 4.20
CA VAL A 137 -1.07 -3.67 3.64
C VAL A 137 -0.79 -5.16 3.76
N ALA A 138 -1.79 -5.92 4.19
CA ALA A 138 -1.82 -7.38 4.09
C ALA A 138 -3.20 -7.86 3.67
N GLY A 139 -3.23 -8.91 2.85
CA GLY A 139 -4.46 -9.56 2.43
C GLY A 139 -4.91 -10.61 3.46
N LEU A 140 -6.15 -10.53 3.89
CA LEU A 140 -6.75 -11.49 4.81
C LEU A 140 -6.87 -12.91 4.23
N SER A 141 -6.69 -13.07 2.92
CA SER A 141 -6.56 -14.38 2.28
C SER A 141 -5.33 -15.16 2.72
N ALA A 142 -4.36 -14.52 3.38
CA ALA A 142 -3.20 -15.18 3.97
C ALA A 142 -3.52 -15.97 5.24
N LEU A 143 -4.55 -15.54 5.98
CA LEU A 143 -4.89 -16.16 7.28
C LEU A 143 -5.37 -17.60 7.12
N GLY A 144 -4.87 -18.47 7.99
CA GLY A 144 -5.15 -19.91 7.96
C GLY A 144 -4.30 -20.72 6.98
N HIS A 145 -3.44 -20.07 6.18
CA HIS A 145 -2.53 -20.75 5.26
C HIS A 145 -1.10 -20.81 5.82
N PRO A 146 -0.31 -21.86 5.46
CA PRO A 146 1.11 -21.95 5.80
C PRO A 146 1.88 -20.73 5.27
N LEU A 147 2.84 -20.22 6.05
CA LEU A 147 3.66 -19.08 5.64
C LEU A 147 4.32 -19.28 4.27
N LYS A 148 4.81 -20.48 3.98
CA LYS A 148 5.43 -20.82 2.68
C LYS A 148 4.51 -20.63 1.47
N GLU A 149 3.20 -20.62 1.66
CA GLU A 149 2.20 -20.48 0.59
C GLU A 149 1.70 -19.03 0.46
N CYS A 150 1.71 -18.26 1.54
CA CYS A 150 1.03 -16.97 1.60
C CYS A 150 1.96 -15.77 1.83
N CYS A 151 3.25 -15.99 2.22
CA CYS A 151 4.14 -14.89 2.58
C CYS A 151 5.34 -14.78 1.63
N PHE A 152 5.49 -13.63 0.99
CA PHE A 152 6.68 -13.32 0.21
C PHE A 152 7.88 -13.05 1.13
N ARG A 153 9.07 -13.58 0.80
CA ARG A 153 10.30 -13.58 1.61
C ARG A 153 10.15 -14.41 2.89
N LEU A 154 9.90 -15.68 2.66
CA LEU A 154 9.60 -16.67 3.70
C LEU A 154 10.65 -16.70 4.82
N GLU A 155 11.95 -16.73 4.49
CA GLU A 155 13.02 -16.78 5.49
C GLU A 155 12.97 -15.60 6.45
N GLN A 156 12.80 -14.39 5.93
CA GLN A 156 12.66 -13.17 6.73
C GLN A 156 11.41 -13.22 7.61
N ALA A 157 10.29 -13.72 7.07
CA ALA A 157 9.05 -13.86 7.83
C ALA A 157 9.20 -14.88 8.97
N CYS A 158 9.81 -16.04 8.71
CA CYS A 158 10.06 -17.06 9.73
C CYS A 158 10.98 -16.55 10.83
N MET A 159 12.05 -15.85 10.49
CA MET A 159 12.96 -15.24 11.47
C MET A 159 12.23 -14.19 12.34
N LEU A 160 11.45 -13.31 11.72
CA LEU A 160 10.72 -12.25 12.41
C LEU A 160 9.66 -12.81 13.37
N LEU A 161 8.93 -13.83 12.92
CA LEU A 161 7.80 -14.40 13.66
C LEU A 161 8.23 -15.51 14.64
N GLY A 162 9.43 -16.07 14.49
CA GLY A 162 9.92 -17.17 15.32
C GLY A 162 9.18 -18.49 15.08
N VAL A 163 8.70 -18.74 13.84
CA VAL A 163 7.91 -19.92 13.49
C VAL A 163 8.45 -20.58 12.22
N PRO A 164 8.22 -21.91 12.04
CA PRO A 164 8.65 -22.62 10.84
C PRO A 164 7.80 -22.26 9.60
N PRO A 165 8.27 -22.57 8.39
CA PRO A 165 7.57 -22.31 7.14
C PRO A 165 6.16 -22.91 7.03
N GLU A 166 5.94 -24.03 7.70
CA GLU A 166 4.67 -24.79 7.74
C GLU A 166 3.65 -24.18 8.70
N ALA A 167 4.06 -23.26 9.58
CA ALA A 167 3.15 -22.62 10.52
C ALA A 167 2.07 -21.84 9.77
N CYS A 168 0.80 -22.10 10.12
CA CYS A 168 -0.31 -21.32 9.59
C CYS A 168 -0.32 -19.92 10.14
N LEU A 169 -0.53 -18.94 9.27
CA LEU A 169 -0.61 -17.53 9.66
C LEU A 169 -1.90 -17.30 10.46
N THR A 170 -1.75 -16.88 11.72
CA THR A 170 -2.84 -16.52 12.61
C THR A 170 -3.03 -15.00 12.69
N PRO A 171 -4.15 -14.51 13.23
CA PRO A 171 -4.33 -13.09 13.52
C PRO A 171 -3.19 -12.46 14.32
N GLU A 172 -2.66 -13.17 15.32
CA GLU A 172 -1.55 -12.72 16.17
C GLU A 172 -0.25 -12.61 15.36
N LEU A 173 0.08 -13.61 14.56
CA LEU A 173 1.28 -13.62 13.72
C LEU A 173 1.20 -12.53 12.64
N LEU A 174 0.03 -12.31 12.04
CA LEU A 174 -0.16 -11.23 11.06
C LEU A 174 -0.03 -9.86 11.70
N ALA A 175 -0.61 -9.66 12.89
CA ALA A 175 -0.45 -8.43 13.66
C ALA A 175 1.02 -8.17 14.02
N GLN A 176 1.74 -9.21 14.48
CA GLN A 176 3.18 -9.12 14.75
C GLN A 176 3.98 -8.74 13.50
N LEU A 177 3.71 -9.36 12.36
CA LEU A 177 4.37 -9.07 11.09
C LEU A 177 4.17 -7.61 10.67
N LEU A 178 2.93 -7.09 10.77
CA LEU A 178 2.60 -5.72 10.41
C LEU A 178 3.16 -4.69 11.40
N ALA A 179 3.12 -4.97 12.69
CA ALA A 179 3.53 -4.03 13.73
C ALA A 179 5.05 -4.00 14.01
N SER A 180 5.80 -5.01 13.54
CA SER A 180 7.24 -5.10 13.80
C SER A 180 8.05 -4.04 13.08
N GLU A 181 9.06 -3.47 13.77
CA GLU A 181 10.08 -2.57 13.18
C GLU A 181 10.99 -3.28 12.15
N GLN A 182 10.93 -4.59 12.06
CA GLN A 182 11.57 -5.39 11.01
C GLN A 182 10.56 -5.89 9.97
N GLY A 183 9.27 -5.61 10.16
CA GLY A 183 8.14 -5.97 9.31
C GLY A 183 7.49 -4.75 8.68
N GLY A 184 6.17 -4.62 8.85
CA GLY A 184 5.38 -3.54 8.26
C GLY A 184 5.79 -2.13 8.70
N ARG A 185 6.32 -1.97 9.92
CA ARG A 185 6.81 -0.67 10.44
C ARG A 185 8.26 -0.36 10.08
N LYS A 186 8.92 -1.20 9.31
CA LYS A 186 10.32 -0.98 8.96
C LYS A 186 10.53 0.37 8.27
N ARG A 187 11.49 1.15 8.75
CA ARG A 187 11.85 2.50 8.25
C ARG A 187 10.73 3.55 8.34
N VAL A 188 9.64 3.28 9.06
CA VAL A 188 8.55 4.25 9.22
C VAL A 188 9.02 5.51 9.97
N GLY A 189 9.83 5.35 11.03
CA GLY A 189 10.32 6.47 11.82
C GLY A 189 9.17 7.23 12.50
N SER A 190 9.16 8.56 12.36
CA SER A 190 8.14 9.44 12.95
C SER A 190 6.87 9.63 12.10
N ARG A 191 6.76 8.95 10.95
CA ARG A 191 5.61 9.04 10.05
C ARG A 191 4.36 8.46 10.70
N ALA A 192 3.20 8.97 10.34
CA ALA A 192 1.94 8.32 10.69
C ALA A 192 1.88 6.90 10.09
N PHE A 193 1.39 5.94 10.86
CA PHE A 193 1.40 4.54 10.46
C PHE A 193 0.03 3.90 10.69
N TYR A 194 -0.45 3.18 9.65
CA TYR A 194 -1.69 2.41 9.70
C TYR A 194 -1.48 1.01 9.11
N ALA A 195 -2.08 0.02 9.74
CA ALA A 195 -2.21 -1.32 9.17
C ALA A 195 -3.49 -1.41 8.32
N VAL A 196 -3.38 -1.94 7.11
CA VAL A 196 -4.54 -2.16 6.23
C VAL A 196 -4.71 -3.64 5.99
N LEU A 197 -5.80 -4.19 6.48
CA LEU A 197 -6.20 -5.58 6.31
C LEU A 197 -7.19 -5.65 5.14
N ASN A 198 -6.66 -5.92 3.96
CA ASN A 198 -7.43 -5.97 2.72
C ASN A 198 -8.02 -7.36 2.46
N GLN A 199 -8.90 -7.46 1.46
CA GLN A 199 -9.59 -8.71 1.07
C GLN A 199 -10.55 -9.23 2.17
N ALA A 200 -11.24 -8.34 2.87
CA ALA A 200 -12.30 -8.67 3.83
C ALA A 200 -13.60 -9.12 3.12
N ASP A 201 -13.48 -9.93 2.07
CA ASP A 201 -14.54 -10.25 1.10
C ASP A 201 -15.52 -11.31 1.61
N THR A 202 -15.21 -12.00 2.70
CA THR A 202 -16.08 -13.05 3.28
C THR A 202 -16.32 -12.81 4.77
N PRO A 203 -17.45 -13.31 5.34
CA PRO A 203 -17.70 -13.19 6.78
C PRO A 203 -16.57 -13.77 7.63
N GLN A 204 -15.96 -14.87 7.21
CA GLN A 204 -14.83 -15.47 7.91
C GLN A 204 -13.61 -14.54 7.91
N ARG A 205 -13.24 -13.95 6.76
CA ARG A 205 -12.12 -13.00 6.68
C ARG A 205 -12.40 -11.73 7.47
N GLN A 206 -13.63 -11.26 7.48
CA GLN A 206 -14.02 -10.10 8.31
C GLN A 206 -13.86 -10.41 9.81
N LEU A 207 -14.25 -11.61 10.26
CA LEU A 207 -14.07 -12.04 11.64
C LEU A 207 -12.58 -12.10 12.03
N LEU A 208 -11.76 -12.78 11.23
CA LEU A 208 -10.32 -12.89 11.44
C LEU A 208 -9.63 -11.52 11.36
N GLY A 209 -10.08 -10.67 10.45
CA GLY A 209 -9.59 -9.29 10.34
C GLY A 209 -9.89 -8.46 11.59
N LYS A 210 -11.09 -8.56 12.15
CA LYS A 210 -11.44 -7.90 13.43
C LYS A 210 -10.58 -8.40 14.59
N GLN A 211 -10.30 -9.71 14.66
CA GLN A 211 -9.37 -10.28 15.65
C GLN A 211 -7.96 -9.71 15.47
N THR A 212 -7.46 -9.62 14.23
CA THR A 212 -6.15 -9.02 13.93
C THR A 212 -6.11 -7.55 14.35
N LEU A 213 -7.16 -6.75 14.07
CA LEU A 213 -7.25 -5.35 14.50
C LEU A 213 -7.22 -5.21 16.02
N CYS A 214 -7.92 -6.09 16.74
CA CYS A 214 -7.88 -6.11 18.21
C CYS A 214 -6.45 -6.33 18.73
N VAL A 215 -5.73 -7.33 18.19
CA VAL A 215 -4.33 -7.59 18.56
C VAL A 215 -3.41 -6.42 18.21
N LEU A 216 -3.57 -5.81 17.02
CA LEU A 216 -2.81 -4.61 16.60
C LEU A 216 -3.00 -3.47 17.59
N GLN A 217 -4.25 -3.20 18.01
CA GLN A 217 -4.57 -2.11 18.91
C GLN A 217 -4.11 -2.40 20.36
N GLU A 218 -4.39 -3.59 20.88
CA GLU A 218 -4.14 -3.92 22.29
C GLU A 218 -2.66 -4.11 22.59
N ARG A 219 -1.95 -4.88 21.72
CA ARG A 219 -0.55 -5.24 21.96
C ARG A 219 0.45 -4.25 21.39
N TYR A 220 0.13 -3.63 20.24
CA TYR A 220 1.09 -2.83 19.50
C TYR A 220 0.73 -1.35 19.39
N ARG A 221 -0.46 -0.95 19.84
CA ARG A 221 -0.98 0.43 19.71
C ARG A 221 -0.95 0.94 18.26
N VAL A 222 -1.24 0.04 17.32
CA VAL A 222 -1.31 0.31 15.90
C VAL A 222 -2.77 0.43 15.47
N ASN A 223 -3.10 1.57 14.86
CA ASN A 223 -4.38 1.76 14.21
C ASN A 223 -4.45 0.94 12.91
N GLY A 224 -5.59 0.32 12.67
CA GLY A 224 -5.78 -0.45 11.46
C GLY A 224 -7.21 -0.38 10.93
N VAL A 225 -7.37 -0.72 9.67
CA VAL A 225 -8.66 -0.72 8.97
C VAL A 225 -8.86 -2.01 8.16
N LEU A 226 -10.12 -2.41 7.99
CA LEU A 226 -10.52 -3.45 7.06
C LEU A 226 -10.94 -2.82 5.74
N THR A 227 -10.46 -3.40 4.64
CA THR A 227 -10.87 -2.99 3.29
C THR A 227 -11.30 -4.20 2.46
N GLN A 228 -12.23 -3.97 1.56
CA GLN A 228 -12.68 -4.93 0.55
C GLN A 228 -12.96 -4.21 -0.75
N PHE A 229 -12.83 -4.91 -1.86
CA PHE A 229 -13.10 -4.42 -3.20
C PHE A 229 -13.96 -5.44 -3.94
N GLU A 230 -14.94 -4.98 -4.69
CA GLU A 230 -15.74 -5.83 -5.57
C GLU A 230 -14.88 -6.30 -6.76
N GLU A 231 -15.31 -7.39 -7.46
CA GLU A 231 -14.50 -7.95 -8.54
C GLU A 231 -14.20 -6.96 -9.67
N GLY A 232 -15.08 -6.01 -9.93
CA GLY A 232 -14.89 -4.94 -10.93
C GLY A 232 -14.00 -3.77 -10.47
N GLU A 233 -13.65 -3.68 -9.18
CA GLU A 233 -12.79 -2.64 -8.60
C GLU A 233 -11.33 -3.10 -8.43
N ARG A 234 -11.03 -4.35 -8.78
CA ARG A 234 -9.67 -4.92 -8.65
C ARG A 234 -8.83 -4.52 -9.87
N ALA A 235 -7.72 -3.79 -9.60
CA ALA A 235 -6.71 -3.40 -10.60
C ALA A 235 -5.85 -4.59 -11.03
#